data_6d7da3db724c5a60175511d608367c3f
#
_entry.id   6d7da3db724c5a60175511d608367c3f
#
_cell.length_a   1.000
_cell.length_b   1.000
_cell.length_c   1.000
_cell.angle_alpha   90.00
_cell.angle_beta   90.00
_cell.angle_gamma   90.00
#
_symmetry.space_group_name_H-M   'P 1'
#
loop_
_entity.id
_entity.type
_entity.pdbx_description
1 polymer ?
#
loop_
_entity_poly.entity_id
_entity_poly.type
_entity_poly.pdbx_seq_one_letter_code
_entity_poly.pdbx_strand_id
1 'polypeptide(L)'
;MKKEKINIGIIGLGRIGKMHTKNIHQNLPMFNLKSIADPDPDVDFIQNLDNVEFSDNTDKIISDKTIDAVVVCSPTPTHYEIIKKCATQKKHVFCEKPISFFENEIKEIIKIMRDQKIFIQVGLNRRFDPDFVVAKKKVDAGI
;
A
#
# COMPACT_ATOMS: atom_id res chain seq x y z
N MET A 1 -20.70 15.55 11.77
CA MET A 1 -20.50 14.99 10.42
C MET A 1 -19.79 13.64 10.58
N LYS A 2 -20.36 12.52 10.10
CA LYS A 2 -19.63 11.26 10.00
C LYS A 2 -18.47 11.47 9.03
N LYS A 3 -17.23 11.29 9.48
CA LYS A 3 -16.05 11.34 8.63
C LYS A 3 -16.19 10.22 7.59
N GLU A 4 -16.22 10.55 6.30
CA GLU A 4 -16.24 9.53 5.25
C GLU A 4 -15.01 8.64 5.40
N LYS A 5 -15.21 7.33 5.23
CA LYS A 5 -14.10 6.37 5.25
C LYS A 5 -13.27 6.53 3.99
N ILE A 6 -11.97 6.32 4.10
CA ILE A 6 -11.06 6.27 2.97
C ILE A 6 -11.18 4.88 2.32
N ASN A 7 -11.50 4.83 1.04
CA ASN A 7 -11.61 3.60 0.28
C ASN A 7 -10.22 3.11 -0.16
N ILE A 8 -9.92 1.88 0.18
CA ILE A 8 -8.61 1.25 -0.05
C ILE A 8 -8.75 0.11 -1.05
N GLY A 9 -7.84 0.09 -2.03
CA GLY A 9 -7.54 -1.08 -2.84
C GLY A 9 -6.21 -1.72 -2.43
N ILE A 10 -6.09 -3.04 -2.49
CA ILE A 10 -4.84 -3.77 -2.22
C ILE A 10 -4.37 -4.48 -3.48
N ILE A 11 -3.10 -4.33 -3.83
CA ILE A 11 -2.46 -5.03 -4.94
C ILE A 11 -1.37 -5.95 -4.39
N GLY A 12 -1.55 -7.25 -4.60
CA GLY A 12 -0.68 -8.31 -4.07
C GLY A 12 -1.23 -8.92 -2.79
N LEU A 13 -1.56 -10.22 -2.81
CA LEU A 13 -2.15 -10.98 -1.70
C LEU A 13 -1.20 -12.06 -1.16
N GLY A 14 0.09 -11.87 -1.30
CA GLY A 14 1.11 -12.67 -0.63
C GLY A 14 1.04 -12.52 0.90
N ARG A 15 1.98 -13.11 1.63
CA ARG A 15 2.01 -13.11 3.11
C ARG A 15 1.79 -11.71 3.71
N ILE A 16 2.47 -10.69 3.18
CA ILE A 16 2.38 -9.31 3.70
C ILE A 16 1.05 -8.65 3.27
N GLY A 17 0.61 -8.87 2.04
CA GLY A 17 -0.70 -8.39 1.57
C GLY A 17 -1.86 -8.92 2.42
N LYS A 18 -1.85 -10.22 2.76
CA LYS A 18 -2.84 -10.80 3.68
C LYS A 18 -2.83 -10.15 5.06
N MET A 19 -1.63 -9.83 5.59
CA MET A 19 -1.51 -9.13 6.86
C MET A 19 -2.12 -7.72 6.78
N HIS A 20 -1.80 -6.93 5.76
CA HIS A 20 -2.39 -5.60 5.55
C HIS A 20 -3.89 -5.69 5.34
N THR A 21 -4.36 -6.68 4.57
CA THR A 21 -5.79 -6.94 4.35
C THR A 21 -6.53 -7.11 5.68
N LYS A 22 -6.06 -8.03 6.53
CA LYS A 22 -6.65 -8.26 7.86
C LYS A 22 -6.65 -7.00 8.71
N ASN A 23 -5.53 -6.28 8.75
CA ASN A 23 -5.42 -5.07 9.56
C ASN A 23 -6.39 -3.99 9.10
N ILE A 24 -6.49 -3.73 7.79
CA ILE A 24 -7.39 -2.70 7.24
C ILE A 24 -8.84 -3.11 7.43
N HIS A 25 -9.19 -4.36 7.13
CA HIS A 25 -10.57 -4.85 7.17
C HIS A 25 -11.13 -4.94 8.60
N GLN A 26 -10.30 -5.38 9.57
CA GLN A 26 -10.76 -5.70 10.91
C GLN A 26 -10.42 -4.65 11.97
N ASN A 27 -9.27 -3.95 11.84
CA ASN A 27 -8.69 -3.17 12.92
C ASN A 27 -8.65 -1.66 12.66
N LEU A 28 -8.92 -1.20 11.45
CA LEU A 28 -8.79 0.20 11.08
C LEU A 28 -10.13 0.79 10.59
N PRO A 29 -11.02 1.19 11.50
CA PRO A 29 -12.41 1.58 11.16
C PRO A 29 -12.52 2.84 10.29
N MET A 30 -11.44 3.65 10.16
CA MET A 30 -11.38 4.79 9.28
C MET A 30 -11.22 4.42 7.80
N PHE A 31 -10.86 3.18 7.51
CA PHE A 31 -10.72 2.68 6.15
C PHE A 31 -11.88 1.78 5.76
N ASN A 32 -12.14 1.73 4.47
CA ASN A 32 -13.04 0.79 3.83
C ASN A 32 -12.24 0.00 2.80
N LEU A 33 -11.94 -1.26 3.09
CA LEU A 33 -11.31 -2.15 2.12
C LEU A 33 -12.33 -2.48 1.04
N LYS A 34 -12.15 -1.94 -0.15
CA LYS A 34 -13.09 -2.07 -1.24
C LYS A 34 -12.77 -3.21 -2.17
N SER A 35 -11.50 -3.34 -2.56
CA SER A 35 -11.11 -4.37 -3.51
C SER A 35 -9.66 -4.84 -3.33
N ILE A 36 -9.39 -6.05 -3.79
CA ILE A 36 -8.08 -6.68 -3.80
C ILE A 36 -7.77 -7.20 -5.20
N ALA A 37 -6.53 -7.05 -5.66
CA ALA A 37 -6.06 -7.66 -6.89
C ALA A 37 -4.81 -8.53 -6.65
N ASP A 38 -4.86 -9.76 -7.14
CA ASP A 38 -3.74 -10.68 -7.19
C ASP A 38 -3.94 -11.67 -8.35
N PRO A 39 -2.94 -11.93 -9.20
CA PRO A 39 -3.09 -12.87 -10.32
C PRO A 39 -3.21 -14.34 -9.87
N ASP A 40 -2.74 -14.67 -8.66
CA ASP A 40 -2.78 -16.03 -8.09
C ASP A 40 -3.24 -15.96 -6.62
N PRO A 41 -4.55 -15.74 -6.39
CA PRO A 41 -5.07 -15.49 -5.05
C PRO A 41 -5.25 -16.78 -4.24
N ASP A 42 -5.07 -16.64 -2.93
CA ASP A 42 -5.56 -17.64 -1.98
C ASP A 42 -7.09 -17.53 -1.86
N VAL A 43 -7.78 -18.46 -2.52
CA VAL A 43 -9.25 -18.46 -2.60
C VAL A 43 -9.89 -18.59 -1.22
N ASP A 44 -9.36 -19.45 -0.36
CA ASP A 44 -9.88 -19.66 1.00
C ASP A 44 -9.77 -18.38 1.84
N PHE A 45 -8.69 -17.63 1.65
CA PHE A 45 -8.51 -16.35 2.33
C PHE A 45 -9.55 -15.32 1.87
N ILE A 46 -9.81 -15.25 0.56
CA ILE A 46 -10.72 -14.25 -0.01
C ILE A 46 -12.18 -14.53 0.38
N GLN A 47 -12.60 -15.79 0.39
CA GLN A 47 -13.97 -16.20 0.75
C GLN A 47 -14.38 -15.77 2.17
N ASN A 48 -13.40 -15.49 3.04
CA ASN A 48 -13.64 -15.01 4.41
C ASN A 48 -13.65 -13.46 4.53
N LEU A 49 -13.66 -12.74 3.41
CA LEU A 49 -13.70 -11.28 3.40
C LEU A 49 -15.07 -10.77 2.94
N ASP A 50 -15.86 -10.28 3.88
CA ASP A 50 -17.18 -9.73 3.56
C ASP A 50 -17.09 -8.40 2.82
N ASN A 51 -17.89 -8.23 1.77
CA ASN A 51 -18.02 -6.98 1.01
C ASN A 51 -16.73 -6.45 0.36
N VAL A 52 -15.78 -7.32 0.03
CA VAL A 52 -14.55 -6.99 -0.67
C VAL A 52 -14.58 -7.57 -2.09
N GLU A 53 -14.42 -6.72 -3.09
CA GLU A 53 -14.33 -7.15 -4.49
C GLU A 53 -12.95 -7.77 -4.76
N PHE A 54 -12.91 -8.81 -5.60
CA PHE A 54 -11.67 -9.44 -5.99
C PHE A 54 -11.44 -9.38 -7.52
N SER A 55 -10.19 -9.27 -7.93
CA SER A 55 -9.78 -9.32 -9.34
C SER A 55 -8.39 -9.93 -9.51
N ASP A 56 -8.15 -10.57 -10.64
CA ASP A 56 -6.82 -10.97 -11.13
C ASP A 56 -6.06 -9.81 -11.83
N ASN A 57 -6.76 -8.70 -12.09
CA ASN A 57 -6.24 -7.56 -12.84
C ASN A 57 -6.11 -6.31 -11.96
N THR A 58 -4.87 -5.84 -11.77
CA THR A 58 -4.55 -4.64 -11.00
C THR A 58 -5.14 -3.36 -11.57
N ASP A 59 -5.33 -3.30 -12.89
CA ASP A 59 -5.87 -2.10 -13.53
C ASP A 59 -7.33 -1.83 -13.13
N LYS A 60 -8.10 -2.83 -12.69
CA LYS A 60 -9.43 -2.63 -12.12
C LYS A 60 -9.40 -1.78 -10.84
N ILE A 61 -8.42 -2.04 -9.95
CA ILE A 61 -8.24 -1.22 -8.75
C ILE A 61 -7.77 0.19 -9.11
N ILE A 62 -6.78 0.27 -10.02
CA ILE A 62 -6.16 1.54 -10.37
C ILE A 62 -7.14 2.47 -11.07
N SER A 63 -8.00 1.95 -11.94
CA SER A 63 -8.99 2.74 -12.68
C SER A 63 -10.28 3.05 -11.91
N ASP A 64 -10.56 2.37 -10.81
CA ASP A 64 -11.76 2.60 -10.00
C ASP A 64 -11.70 3.98 -9.32
N LYS A 65 -12.52 4.92 -9.78
CA LYS A 65 -12.56 6.30 -9.28
C LYS A 65 -13.04 6.43 -7.83
N THR A 66 -13.62 5.38 -7.27
CA THR A 66 -14.10 5.37 -5.89
C THR A 66 -13.05 4.92 -4.89
N ILE A 67 -11.89 4.43 -5.34
CA ILE A 67 -10.74 4.10 -4.51
C ILE A 67 -9.88 5.36 -4.33
N ASP A 68 -9.59 5.71 -3.09
CA ASP A 68 -8.79 6.88 -2.72
C ASP A 68 -7.30 6.56 -2.64
N ALA A 69 -6.97 5.38 -2.11
CA ALA A 69 -5.59 4.96 -1.92
C ALA A 69 -5.37 3.48 -2.22
N VAL A 70 -4.16 3.14 -2.63
CA VAL A 70 -3.75 1.78 -2.98
C VAL A 70 -2.61 1.33 -2.08
N VAL A 71 -2.75 0.14 -1.50
CA VAL A 71 -1.69 -0.57 -0.77
C VAL A 71 -1.02 -1.56 -1.72
N VAL A 72 0.26 -1.33 -2.00
CA VAL A 72 1.06 -2.14 -2.95
C VAL A 72 1.91 -3.12 -2.16
N CYS A 73 1.57 -4.40 -2.25
CA CYS A 73 2.24 -5.54 -1.61
C CYS A 73 2.69 -6.61 -2.62
N SER A 74 2.68 -6.27 -3.91
CA SER A 74 3.15 -7.12 -5.00
C SER A 74 4.68 -7.31 -4.97
N PRO A 75 5.28 -8.15 -5.81
CA PRO A 75 6.73 -8.26 -5.91
C PRO A 75 7.40 -6.92 -6.26
N THR A 76 8.53 -6.63 -5.62
CA THR A 76 9.26 -5.36 -5.76
C THR A 76 9.47 -4.87 -7.21
N PRO A 77 9.80 -5.73 -8.20
CA PRO A 77 9.97 -5.27 -9.59
C PRO A 77 8.73 -4.61 -10.20
N THR A 78 7.55 -4.82 -9.62
CA THR A 78 6.28 -4.26 -10.12
C THR A 78 5.91 -2.93 -9.46
N HIS A 79 6.55 -2.56 -8.35
CA HIS A 79 6.17 -1.40 -7.54
C HIS A 79 6.21 -0.10 -8.34
N TYR A 80 7.30 0.15 -9.03
CA TYR A 80 7.51 1.38 -9.79
C TYR A 80 6.38 1.64 -10.81
N GLU A 81 6.06 0.66 -11.64
CA GLU A 81 5.01 0.81 -12.65
C GLU A 81 3.61 0.94 -12.03
N ILE A 82 3.33 0.21 -10.96
CA ILE A 82 2.06 0.34 -10.23
C ILE A 82 1.92 1.74 -9.63
N ILE A 83 2.97 2.27 -9.00
CA ILE A 83 2.98 3.62 -8.43
C ILE A 83 2.73 4.67 -9.50
N LYS A 84 3.37 4.57 -10.67
CA LYS A 84 3.15 5.48 -11.80
C LYS A 84 1.70 5.47 -12.26
N LYS A 85 1.14 4.27 -12.44
CA LYS A 85 -0.27 4.12 -12.83
C LYS A 85 -1.21 4.72 -11.77
N CYS A 86 -0.97 4.45 -10.49
CA CYS A 86 -1.76 5.04 -9.40
C CYS A 86 -1.69 6.57 -9.41
N ALA A 87 -0.50 7.12 -9.64
CA ALA A 87 -0.28 8.57 -9.69
C ALA A 87 -1.04 9.24 -10.85
N THR A 88 -1.11 8.62 -12.02
CA THR A 88 -1.90 9.15 -13.16
C THR A 88 -3.40 9.20 -12.84
N GLN A 89 -3.86 8.32 -11.96
CA GLN A 89 -5.24 8.28 -11.47
C GLN A 89 -5.45 9.06 -10.16
N LYS A 90 -4.46 9.85 -9.73
CA LYS A 90 -4.49 10.68 -8.50
C LYS A 90 -4.71 9.90 -7.22
N LYS A 91 -4.36 8.61 -7.17
CA LYS A 91 -4.47 7.78 -5.98
C LYS A 91 -3.27 7.94 -5.07
N HIS A 92 -3.51 8.04 -3.77
CA HIS A 92 -2.48 7.92 -2.76
C HIS A 92 -1.93 6.48 -2.72
N VAL A 93 -0.69 6.30 -2.29
CA VAL A 93 -0.06 4.98 -2.29
C VAL A 93 0.63 4.70 -0.96
N PHE A 94 0.34 3.54 -0.38
CA PHE A 94 1.24 2.87 0.56
C PHE A 94 1.94 1.75 -0.20
N CYS A 95 3.27 1.73 -0.18
CA CYS A 95 4.04 0.71 -0.88
C CYS A 95 4.96 -0.04 0.10
N GLU A 96 4.96 -1.37 0.04
CA GLU A 96 5.91 -2.18 0.79
C GLU A 96 7.35 -1.91 0.35
N LYS A 97 8.26 -2.18 1.28
CA LYS A 97 9.70 -2.03 1.06
C LYS A 97 10.30 -3.24 0.30
N PRO A 98 11.34 -3.03 -0.49
CA PRO A 98 11.83 -1.73 -0.97
C PRO A 98 10.90 -1.16 -2.05
N ILE A 99 10.84 0.15 -2.15
CA ILE A 99 9.98 0.82 -3.14
C ILE A 99 10.46 0.55 -4.58
N SER A 100 11.77 0.43 -4.77
CA SER A 100 12.45 0.00 -5.99
C SER A 100 13.87 -0.47 -5.67
N PHE A 101 14.48 -1.24 -6.58
CA PHE A 101 15.90 -1.60 -6.55
C PHE A 101 16.79 -0.55 -7.23
N PHE A 102 16.22 0.42 -7.93
CA PHE A 102 16.95 1.37 -8.77
C PHE A 102 16.76 2.81 -8.26
N GLU A 103 17.88 3.52 -8.06
CA GLU A 103 17.87 4.89 -7.56
C GLU A 103 17.16 5.88 -8.50
N ASN A 104 17.30 5.70 -9.81
CA ASN A 104 16.62 6.52 -10.81
C ASN A 104 15.09 6.42 -10.71
N GLU A 105 14.56 5.21 -10.49
CA GLU A 105 13.12 5.01 -10.27
C GLU A 105 12.64 5.70 -8.99
N ILE A 106 13.43 5.63 -7.91
CA ILE A 106 13.09 6.31 -6.65
C ILE A 106 13.04 7.84 -6.86
N LYS A 107 14.01 8.41 -7.58
CA LYS A 107 14.01 9.85 -7.91
C LYS A 107 12.79 10.25 -8.74
N GLU A 108 12.40 9.41 -9.71
CA GLU A 108 11.21 9.65 -10.53
C GLU A 108 9.92 9.55 -9.70
N ILE A 109 9.81 8.57 -8.81
CA ILE A 109 8.67 8.43 -7.88
C ILE A 109 8.52 9.70 -7.01
N ILE A 110 9.63 10.24 -6.47
CA ILE A 110 9.59 11.47 -5.68
C ILE A 110 9.09 12.65 -6.51
N LYS A 111 9.55 12.76 -7.77
CA LYS A 111 9.07 13.79 -8.69
C LYS A 111 7.57 13.64 -8.96
N ILE A 112 7.14 12.44 -9.32
CA ILE A 112 5.72 12.12 -9.58
C ILE A 112 4.83 12.48 -8.38
N MET A 113 5.25 12.14 -7.16
CA MET A 113 4.53 12.47 -5.94
C MET A 113 4.27 13.97 -5.81
N ARG A 114 5.29 14.79 -6.08
CA ARG A 114 5.18 16.26 -6.03
C ARG A 114 4.30 16.80 -7.14
N ASP A 115 4.56 16.40 -8.38
CA ASP A 115 3.86 16.90 -9.58
C ASP A 115 2.36 16.55 -9.54
N GLN A 116 2.03 15.34 -9.10
CA GLN A 116 0.65 14.84 -9.01
C GLN A 116 -0.06 15.23 -7.70
N LYS A 117 0.67 15.79 -6.71
CA LYS A 117 0.18 16.16 -5.36
C LYS A 117 -0.48 14.97 -4.64
N ILE A 118 0.12 13.81 -4.74
CA ILE A 118 -0.31 12.59 -4.02
C ILE A 118 0.66 12.27 -2.89
N PHE A 119 0.21 11.51 -1.91
CA PHE A 119 1.06 10.96 -0.86
C PHE A 119 1.52 9.56 -1.25
N ILE A 120 2.80 9.29 -1.06
CA ILE A 120 3.39 7.95 -1.16
C ILE A 120 4.09 7.66 0.17
N GLN A 121 3.61 6.62 0.87
CA GLN A 121 4.17 6.13 2.12
C GLN A 121 4.89 4.80 1.86
N VAL A 122 6.14 4.68 2.29
CA VAL A 122 6.88 3.41 2.23
C VAL A 122 6.74 2.65 3.56
N GLY A 123 6.51 1.35 3.49
CA GLY A 123 6.33 0.45 4.63
C GLY A 123 7.61 0.15 5.41
N LEU A 124 8.27 1.18 5.95
CA LEU A 124 9.50 1.06 6.75
C LEU A 124 9.16 0.68 8.19
N ASN A 125 8.71 -0.55 8.41
CA ASN A 125 8.17 -1.06 9.68
C ASN A 125 9.15 -0.95 10.87
N ARG A 126 10.48 -1.03 10.64
CA ARG A 126 11.49 -0.90 11.69
C ARG A 126 11.47 0.47 12.40
N ARG A 127 10.91 1.50 11.78
CA ARG A 127 10.69 2.80 12.43
C ARG A 127 9.76 2.73 13.63
N PHE A 128 8.93 1.71 13.71
CA PHE A 128 7.92 1.51 14.74
C PHE A 128 8.24 0.32 15.67
N ASP A 129 9.34 -0.37 15.42
CA ASP A 129 9.83 -1.47 16.25
C ASP A 129 10.49 -0.89 17.53
N PRO A 130 10.04 -1.27 18.74
CA PRO A 130 10.54 -0.68 19.99
C PRO A 130 12.04 -0.78 20.16
N ASP A 131 12.66 -1.91 19.78
CA ASP A 131 14.10 -2.13 19.94
C ASP A 131 14.91 -1.22 19.01
N PHE A 132 14.44 -1.05 17.75
CA PHE A 132 15.05 -0.12 16.81
C PHE A 132 14.88 1.35 17.24
N VAL A 133 13.73 1.71 17.83
CA VAL A 133 13.52 3.06 18.36
C VAL A 133 14.49 3.33 19.51
N VAL A 134 14.70 2.37 20.43
CA VAL A 134 15.65 2.50 21.53
C VAL A 134 17.08 2.61 21.01
N ALA A 135 17.49 1.72 20.07
CA ALA A 135 18.81 1.76 19.45
C ALA A 135 19.07 3.13 18.78
N LYS A 136 18.10 3.62 18.01
CA LYS A 136 18.20 4.95 17.37
C LYS A 136 18.41 6.07 18.37
N LYS A 137 17.66 6.09 19.47
CA LYS A 137 17.81 7.10 20.53
C LYS A 137 19.22 7.09 21.16
N LYS A 138 19.81 5.90 21.37
CA LYS A 138 21.18 5.78 21.89
C LYS A 138 22.20 6.34 20.90
N VAL A 139 22.09 5.96 19.64
CA VAL A 139 22.97 6.49 18.56
C VAL A 139 22.86 8.02 18.47
N ASP A 140 21.65 8.59 18.51
CA ASP A 140 21.44 10.03 18.46
C ASP A 140 22.02 10.76 19.70
N ALA A 141 22.08 10.07 20.85
CA ALA A 141 22.71 10.57 22.08
C ALA A 141 24.25 10.36 22.13
N GLY A 142 24.85 9.76 21.11
CA GLY A 142 26.28 9.48 21.06
C GLY A 142 26.74 8.30 21.93
N ILE A 143 25.82 7.37 22.22
CA ILE A 143 26.06 6.16 23.04
C ILE A 143 26.14 4.92 22.14
#